data_e7549a6308f7d1dc33137934e16556d3
#
_entry.id   e7549a6308f7d1dc33137934e16556d3
#
_cell.length_a   1.000
_cell.length_b   1.000
_cell.length_c   1.000
_cell.angle_alpha   90.00
_cell.angle_beta   90.00
_cell.angle_gamma   90.00
#
_symmetry.space_group_name_H-M   'P 1'
#
loop_
_entity.id
_entity.type
_entity.pdbx_description
1 polymer ?
#
loop_
_entity_poly.entity_id
_entity_poly.type
_entity_poly.pdbx_seq_one_letter_code
_entity_poly.pdbx_strand_id
1 'polypeptide(L)' 'MRSQTEVGDRVRVRSDGGSAAARKYAGKKGQVTMRGPGLDRIVVDVQIEENNFDTVFEDQDLSTTNESDR' A
#
# COMPACT_ATOMS: atom_id res chain seq x y z
N MET A 1 -12.77 11.54 6.77
CA MET A 1 -12.09 11.02 6.04
C MET A 1 -10.91 10.43 6.48
N ARG A 2 -10.50 9.38 6.11
CA ARG A 2 -9.36 8.85 6.47
C ARG A 2 -8.53 8.69 5.36
N SER A 3 -7.36 8.97 5.41
CA SER A 3 -6.46 8.82 4.35
C SER A 3 -5.43 7.76 4.62
N GLN A 4 -5.58 7.02 5.68
CA GLN A 4 -4.58 6.03 6.02
C GLN A 4 -5.09 4.64 5.78
N THR A 5 -4.20 3.73 5.43
CA THR A 5 -4.55 2.35 5.27
C THR A 5 -4.46 1.63 6.62
N GLU A 6 -5.12 0.51 6.72
CA GLU A 6 -5.07 -0.31 7.93
C GLU A 6 -4.80 -1.74 7.54
N VAL A 7 -4.31 -2.52 8.48
CA VAL A 7 -4.05 -3.92 8.23
C VAL A 7 -5.35 -4.59 7.80
N GLY A 8 -5.28 -5.34 6.72
CA GLY A 8 -6.44 -5.99 6.15
C GLY A 8 -7.07 -5.24 4.99
N ASP A 9 -6.71 -3.96 4.82
CA ASP A 9 -7.29 -3.20 3.72
C ASP A 9 -6.75 -3.67 2.40
N ARG A 10 -7.60 -3.60 1.37
CA ARG A 10 -7.13 -3.80 0.04
C ARG A 10 -6.68 -2.49 -0.53
N VAL A 11 -5.52 -2.49 -1.15
CA VAL A 11 -4.91 -1.26 -1.62
C VAL A 11 -4.38 -1.45 -3.03
N ARG A 12 -4.15 -0.36 -3.70
CA ARG A 12 -3.48 -0.35 -4.99
C ARG A 12 -2.28 0.56 -4.88
N VAL A 13 -1.17 0.16 -5.46
CA VAL A 13 0.03 0.99 -5.48
C VAL A 13 -0.19 2.11 -6.49
N ARG A 14 0.01 3.33 -6.06
CA ARG A 14 -0.25 4.50 -6.89
C ARG A 14 0.80 4.58 -7.98
N SER A 15 0.39 4.98 -9.15
CA SER A 15 1.32 5.08 -10.25
C SER A 15 2.21 6.31 -10.14
N ASP A 16 1.86 7.25 -9.27
CA ASP A 16 2.67 8.44 -9.08
C ASP A 16 3.44 8.40 -7.77
N GLY A 17 3.59 7.23 -7.17
CA GLY A 17 4.36 7.11 -5.95
C GLY A 17 5.83 7.37 -6.20
N GLY A 18 6.51 7.85 -5.19
CA GLY A 18 7.89 8.24 -5.35
C GLY A 18 8.92 7.23 -4.93
N SER A 19 8.53 6.19 -4.20
CA SER A 19 9.52 5.24 -3.75
C SER A 19 9.86 4.26 -4.87
N ALA A 20 10.99 3.58 -4.73
CA ALA A 20 11.38 2.59 -5.73
C ALA A 20 10.37 1.45 -5.78
N ALA A 21 9.85 1.04 -4.62
CA ALA A 21 8.85 -0.02 -4.60
C ALA A 21 7.58 0.42 -5.30
N ALA A 22 7.17 1.67 -5.09
CA ALA A 22 5.96 2.16 -5.73
C ALA A 22 6.12 2.19 -7.23
N ARG A 23 7.30 2.53 -7.70
CA ARG A 23 7.51 2.53 -9.15
C ARG A 23 7.54 1.13 -9.71
N LYS A 24 8.09 0.19 -8.97
CA LYS A 24 8.19 -1.18 -9.46
C LYS A 24 6.81 -1.82 -9.53
N TYR A 25 5.95 -1.53 -8.57
CA TYR A 25 4.65 -2.18 -8.51
C TYR A 25 3.50 -1.24 -8.83
N ALA A 26 3.77 -0.19 -9.57
CA ALA A 26 2.73 0.80 -9.87
C ALA A 26 1.51 0.12 -10.49
N GLY A 27 0.35 0.43 -9.96
CA GLY A 27 -0.90 -0.12 -10.46
C GLY A 27 -1.25 -1.50 -9.95
N LYS A 28 -0.36 -2.15 -9.22
CA LYS A 28 -0.65 -3.48 -8.70
C LYS A 28 -1.50 -3.37 -7.44
N LYS A 29 -2.22 -4.42 -7.14
CA LYS A 29 -3.07 -4.46 -5.98
C LYS A 29 -2.52 -5.42 -4.96
N GLY A 30 -2.91 -5.23 -3.73
CA GLY A 30 -2.51 -6.12 -2.66
C GLY A 30 -3.30 -5.87 -1.41
N GLN A 31 -2.89 -6.52 -0.34
CA GLN A 31 -3.56 -6.39 0.95
C GLN A 31 -2.53 -6.02 1.99
N VAL A 32 -2.89 -5.08 2.84
CA VAL A 32 -1.99 -4.62 3.89
C VAL A 32 -1.86 -5.71 4.94
N THR A 33 -0.64 -6.12 5.22
CA THR A 33 -0.40 -7.16 6.21
C THR A 33 0.20 -6.58 7.48
N MET A 34 0.86 -5.43 7.42
CA MET A 34 1.41 -4.83 8.61
C MET A 34 1.61 -3.36 8.35
N ARG A 35 1.58 -2.58 9.38
CA ARG A 35 1.81 -1.17 9.24
C ARG A 35 2.42 -0.67 10.53
N GLY A 36 3.33 0.28 10.45
CA GLY A 36 3.95 0.79 11.64
C GLY A 36 4.85 1.96 11.34
N PRO A 37 5.45 2.54 12.37
CA PRO A 37 6.29 3.69 12.18
C PRO A 37 7.66 3.28 11.65
N GLY A 38 8.17 4.04 10.68
CA GLY A 38 9.54 3.94 10.27
C GLY A 38 10.35 4.98 11.00
N LEU A 39 11.46 5.40 10.41
CA LEU A 39 12.28 6.38 11.07
C LEU A 39 11.59 7.73 11.11
N ASP A 40 11.04 8.17 10.03
CA ASP A 40 10.38 9.45 10.01
C ASP A 40 9.11 9.39 9.18
N ARG A 41 8.55 8.22 8.97
CA ARG A 41 7.35 8.09 8.15
C ARG A 41 6.66 6.78 8.51
N ILE A 42 5.44 6.64 8.07
CA ILE A 42 4.71 5.40 8.28
C ILE A 42 5.04 4.47 7.13
N VAL A 43 5.37 3.23 7.46
CA VAL A 43 5.63 2.22 6.46
C VAL A 43 4.54 1.17 6.51
N VAL A 44 4.22 0.61 5.38
CA VAL A 44 3.12 -0.31 5.24
C VAL A 44 3.60 -1.51 4.44
N ASP A 45 3.44 -2.71 5.01
CA ASP A 45 3.77 -3.92 4.30
C ASP A 45 2.52 -4.36 3.56
N VAL A 46 2.66 -4.62 2.28
CA VAL A 46 1.54 -5.02 1.44
C VAL A 46 1.94 -6.31 0.74
N GLN A 47 1.06 -7.32 0.84
CA GLN A 47 1.26 -8.54 0.10
C GLN A 47 0.67 -8.33 -1.29
N ILE A 48 1.53 -8.29 -2.29
CA ILE A 48 1.12 -8.03 -3.66
C ILE A 48 0.43 -9.27 -4.21
N GLU A 49 -0.73 -9.10 -4.77
CA GLU A 49 -1.52 -10.24 -5.23
C GLU A 49 -0.83 -11.01 -6.34
N GLU A 50 -0.10 -10.30 -7.17
CA GLU A 50 0.49 -10.93 -8.33
C GLU A 50 1.51 -12.00 -7.96
N ASN A 51 2.30 -11.77 -6.93
CA ASN A 51 3.36 -12.71 -6.59
C ASN A 51 3.36 -13.16 -5.15
N ASN A 52 2.41 -12.69 -4.37
CA ASN A 52 2.29 -13.08 -2.96
C ASN A 52 3.49 -12.69 -2.12
N PHE A 53 4.28 -11.73 -2.55
CA PHE A 53 5.39 -11.25 -1.75
C PHE A 53 5.00 -10.02 -1.01
N ASP A 54 5.45 -9.90 0.24
CA ASP A 54 5.27 -8.68 1.00
C ASP A 54 6.28 -7.67 0.53
N THR A 55 5.85 -6.47 0.33
CA THR A 55 6.70 -5.38 -0.09
C THR A 55 6.37 -4.17 0.76
N VAL A 56 7.39 -3.43 1.14
CA VAL A 56 7.21 -2.28 2.02
C VAL A 56 7.02 -1.03 1.18
N PHE A 57 5.98 -0.28 1.50
CA PHE A 57 5.68 0.98 0.83
C PHE A 57 5.53 2.07 1.88
N GLU A 58 5.56 3.31 1.44
CA GLU A 58 5.16 4.41 2.29
C GLU A 58 3.65 4.55 2.19
N ASP A 59 3.05 5.04 3.25
CA ASP A 59 1.60 5.15 3.29
C ASP A 59 1.08 5.97 2.11
N GLN A 60 1.81 7.01 1.72
CA GLN A 60 1.35 7.85 0.63
C GLN A 60 1.46 7.20 -0.74
N ASP A 61 2.13 6.07 -0.85
CA ASP A 61 2.25 5.37 -2.12
C ASP A 61 1.05 4.49 -2.42
N LEU A 62 0.09 4.42 -1.51
CA LEU A 62 -1.01 3.48 -1.63
C LEU A 62 -2.34 4.21 -1.64
N SER A 63 -3.31 3.64 -2.33
CA SER A 63 -4.67 4.12 -2.23
C SER A 63 -5.56 2.94 -1.93
N THR A 64 -6.57 3.15 -1.11
CA THR A 64 -7.47 2.07 -0.77
C THR A 64 -8.40 1.81 -1.92
N THR A 65 -8.80 0.55 -2.03
CA THR A 65 -9.72 0.18 -3.09
C THR A 65 -11.00 -0.39 -2.54
N ASN A 66 -11.31 -0.12 -1.29
CA ASN A 66 -12.46 -0.72 -0.69
C ASN A 66 -13.66 0.15 -0.83
N GLU A 67 -13.65 1.04 -1.73
CA GLU A 67 -14.73 1.87 -1.88
C GLU A 67 -15.88 1.19 -2.33
N SER A 68 -15.69 0.11 -2.67
CA SER A 68 -16.74 -0.57 -3.10
C SER A 68 -17.90 -0.39 -2.40
N ASP A 69 -17.81 0.02 -1.73
CA ASP A 69 -18.81 0.27 -1.17
C ASP A 69 -19.55 1.15 -1.64
N ARG A 70 -19.43 1.23 -2.24
CA ARG A 70 -20.09 1.76 -2.79
C ARG A 70 -20.55 1.81 -3.17
#